data_0e9144d1f3b4404df1b21205911b0912
#
_entry.id   0e9144d1f3b4404df1b21205911b0912
#
_cell.length_a   1.000
_cell.length_b   1.000
_cell.length_c   1.000
_cell.angle_alpha   90.00
_cell.angle_beta   90.00
_cell.angle_gamma   90.00
#
_symmetry.space_group_name_H-M   'P 1'
#
loop_
_entity.id
_entity.type
_entity.pdbx_description
1 polymer ?
#
loop_
_entity_poly.entity_id
_entity_poly.type
_entity_poly.pdbx_seq_one_letter_code
_entity_poly.pdbx_strand_id
1 'polypeptide(L)'
;MKLNKIINIFLLTVISVSFGFVVDNNEDTPIALIKKIVKDVTYKSIDASDWAVAKTGAPLKSGEQIKTGSKSLALVLFSDGTGLLRVRENSTMYIYGKKIDKTINKNTFIEKGLIGFDVNKQDIEEFKFTTPTAVAAIRGTAGYIEVGKDSSTTVVCNHGKIEVESLIGKKTKATVESGNAININSKGKIVKGAISAIEKAKFNKSTKSEVKKIKIETEEGIIELEFYPEEN
;
A
#
# COMPACT_ATOMS: atom_id res chain seq x y z
N MET A 1 -45.93 18.83 -75.19
CA MET A 1 -45.00 19.60 -74.37
C MET A 1 -45.37 19.30 -72.91
N LYS A 2 -44.77 18.28 -72.31
CA LYS A 2 -45.04 17.86 -70.92
C LYS A 2 -43.74 17.88 -70.17
N LEU A 3 -43.64 18.72 -69.14
CA LEU A 3 -42.51 18.95 -68.26
C LEU A 3 -42.51 17.90 -67.15
N ASN A 4 -41.58 16.95 -67.18
CA ASN A 4 -41.43 15.97 -66.09
C ASN A 4 -40.60 16.60 -65.01
N LYS A 5 -41.22 16.82 -63.85
CA LYS A 5 -40.53 17.17 -62.62
C LYS A 5 -39.97 15.89 -62.01
N ILE A 6 -38.65 15.77 -61.99
CA ILE A 6 -37.92 14.75 -61.23
C ILE A 6 -37.73 15.28 -59.83
N ILE A 7 -38.41 14.70 -58.83
CA ILE A 7 -38.24 14.98 -57.45
C ILE A 7 -37.08 14.09 -56.99
N ASN A 8 -35.91 14.68 -56.71
CA ASN A 8 -34.81 14.03 -56.09
C ASN A 8 -35.10 14.02 -54.57
N ILE A 9 -35.45 12.83 -54.02
CA ILE A 9 -35.50 12.61 -52.58
C ILE A 9 -34.08 12.30 -52.13
N PHE A 10 -33.45 13.28 -51.49
CA PHE A 10 -32.15 13.12 -50.83
C PHE A 10 -32.44 12.43 -49.48
N LEU A 11 -32.22 11.11 -49.43
CA LEU A 11 -32.31 10.33 -48.20
C LEU A 11 -31.07 10.63 -47.34
N LEU A 12 -31.22 11.56 -46.41
CA LEU A 12 -30.18 11.92 -45.44
C LEU A 12 -30.12 10.81 -44.36
N THR A 13 -29.26 9.83 -44.54
CA THR A 13 -28.94 8.85 -43.51
C THR A 13 -28.07 9.51 -42.46
N VAL A 14 -28.70 9.92 -41.36
CA VAL A 14 -27.99 10.34 -40.13
C VAL A 14 -27.39 9.10 -39.50
N ILE A 15 -26.10 8.87 -39.74
CA ILE A 15 -25.31 7.88 -38.98
C ILE A 15 -25.05 8.51 -37.61
N SER A 16 -25.87 8.18 -36.63
CA SER A 16 -25.59 8.45 -35.21
C SER A 16 -24.45 7.56 -34.75
N VAL A 17 -23.23 8.07 -34.82
CA VAL A 17 -22.08 7.47 -34.16
C VAL A 17 -22.28 7.67 -32.68
N SER A 18 -22.83 6.65 -32.02
CA SER A 18 -22.87 6.56 -30.58
C SER A 18 -21.42 6.36 -30.10
N PHE A 19 -20.75 7.43 -29.72
CA PHE A 19 -19.55 7.36 -28.90
C PHE A 19 -19.97 6.81 -27.57
N GLY A 20 -19.88 5.50 -27.41
CA GLY A 20 -19.95 4.87 -26.10
C GLY A 20 -18.74 5.35 -25.31
N PHE A 21 -18.95 6.28 -24.39
CA PHE A 21 -17.99 6.55 -23.32
C PHE A 21 -17.89 5.27 -22.51
N VAL A 22 -16.83 4.50 -22.72
CA VAL A 22 -16.43 3.46 -21.79
C VAL A 22 -15.92 4.21 -20.56
N VAL A 23 -16.81 4.40 -19.60
CA VAL A 23 -16.42 4.86 -18.27
C VAL A 23 -15.62 3.70 -17.67
N ASP A 24 -14.30 3.83 -17.65
CA ASP A 24 -13.42 2.88 -16.96
C ASP A 24 -13.63 3.05 -15.44
N ASN A 25 -14.60 2.30 -14.89
CA ASN A 25 -14.96 2.32 -13.47
C ASN A 25 -13.91 1.65 -12.56
N ASN A 26 -12.67 1.52 -13.00
CA ASN A 26 -11.59 0.90 -12.20
C ASN A 26 -11.24 1.68 -10.93
N GLU A 27 -11.58 2.97 -10.84
CA GLU A 27 -11.30 3.78 -9.65
C GLU A 27 -12.15 3.40 -8.44
N ASP A 28 -13.33 2.81 -8.64
CA ASP A 28 -14.27 2.48 -7.57
C ASP A 28 -14.08 1.08 -6.97
N THR A 29 -13.18 0.27 -7.55
CA THR A 29 -12.92 -1.09 -7.07
C THR A 29 -11.96 -1.08 -5.87
N PRO A 30 -12.33 -1.70 -4.73
CA PRO A 30 -11.41 -1.83 -3.60
C PRO A 30 -10.15 -2.60 -3.96
N ILE A 31 -8.99 -2.01 -3.65
CA ILE A 31 -7.67 -2.59 -3.90
C ILE A 31 -7.07 -3.26 -2.66
N ALA A 32 -7.59 -2.92 -1.48
CA ALA A 32 -7.17 -3.48 -0.21
C ALA A 32 -8.31 -3.44 0.81
N LEU A 33 -8.09 -4.03 1.97
CA LEU A 33 -8.98 -3.95 3.11
C LEU A 33 -8.19 -3.75 4.42
N ILE A 34 -8.82 -3.14 5.41
CA ILE A 34 -8.30 -3.05 6.76
C ILE A 34 -8.58 -4.36 7.48
N LYS A 35 -7.59 -5.25 7.55
CA LYS A 35 -7.73 -6.58 8.14
C LYS A 35 -7.88 -6.54 9.66
N LYS A 36 -7.22 -5.56 10.31
CA LYS A 36 -7.21 -5.41 11.77
C LYS A 36 -6.88 -3.98 12.18
N ILE A 37 -7.42 -3.58 13.33
CA ILE A 37 -7.17 -2.29 13.96
C ILE A 37 -6.82 -2.53 15.43
N VAL A 38 -5.83 -1.78 15.93
CA VAL A 38 -5.52 -1.64 17.35
C VAL A 38 -5.54 -0.16 17.68
N LYS A 39 -6.35 0.24 18.64
CA LYS A 39 -6.56 1.63 19.12
C LYS A 39 -7.00 2.60 18.00
N ASP A 40 -6.40 3.77 17.94
CA ASP A 40 -6.86 4.89 17.13
C ASP A 40 -6.36 4.80 15.68
N VAL A 41 -7.24 4.41 14.80
CA VAL A 41 -7.00 4.39 13.37
C VAL A 41 -8.11 5.15 12.67
N THR A 42 -7.73 6.07 11.82
CA THR A 42 -8.64 6.82 10.96
C THR A 42 -8.29 6.61 9.49
N TYR A 43 -9.28 6.75 8.64
CA TYR A 43 -9.08 6.75 7.19
C TYR A 43 -9.77 7.96 6.57
N LYS A 44 -9.34 8.33 5.38
CA LYS A 44 -9.93 9.42 4.62
C LYS A 44 -10.10 9.01 3.18
N SER A 45 -11.35 9.06 2.68
CA SER A 45 -11.66 8.83 1.27
C SER A 45 -11.21 10.01 0.42
N ILE A 46 -11.06 9.79 -0.90
CA ILE A 46 -10.59 10.82 -1.83
C ILE A 46 -11.47 12.06 -1.78
N ASP A 47 -12.80 11.87 -1.78
CA ASP A 47 -13.78 12.96 -1.84
C ASP A 47 -14.17 13.51 -0.46
N ALA A 48 -13.60 12.95 0.62
CA ALA A 48 -13.92 13.40 1.97
C ALA A 48 -13.05 14.58 2.41
N SER A 49 -13.65 15.59 3.06
CA SER A 49 -12.91 16.66 3.74
C SER A 49 -12.29 16.18 5.06
N ASP A 50 -12.97 15.26 5.74
CA ASP A 50 -12.67 14.88 7.11
C ASP A 50 -12.21 13.42 7.26
N TRP A 51 -11.51 13.17 8.35
CA TRP A 51 -11.09 11.82 8.74
C TRP A 51 -12.24 11.09 9.44
N ALA A 52 -12.50 9.86 9.02
CA ALA A 52 -13.46 8.97 9.65
C ALA A 52 -12.75 7.90 10.48
N VAL A 53 -13.39 7.39 11.52
CA VAL A 53 -12.89 6.26 12.30
C VAL A 53 -12.87 5.02 11.43
N ALA A 54 -11.72 4.37 11.34
CA ALA A 54 -11.57 3.15 10.56
C ALA A 54 -12.26 1.96 11.25
N LYS A 55 -12.75 1.02 10.44
CA LYS A 55 -13.36 -0.23 10.91
C LYS A 55 -12.64 -1.43 10.32
N THR A 56 -12.50 -2.48 11.11
CA THR A 56 -12.01 -3.78 10.60
C THR A 56 -12.95 -4.29 9.51
N GLY A 57 -12.39 -4.78 8.43
CA GLY A 57 -13.13 -5.22 7.24
C GLY A 57 -13.44 -4.09 6.25
N ALA A 58 -13.17 -2.82 6.59
CA ALA A 58 -13.43 -1.70 5.69
C ALA A 58 -12.59 -1.84 4.40
N PRO A 59 -13.22 -1.75 3.22
CA PRO A 59 -12.51 -1.74 1.96
C PRO A 59 -11.75 -0.43 1.78
N LEU A 60 -10.64 -0.49 1.08
CA LEU A 60 -9.81 0.66 0.72
C LEU A 60 -9.68 0.75 -0.80
N LYS A 61 -9.98 1.93 -1.34
CA LYS A 61 -9.84 2.26 -2.75
C LYS A 61 -8.51 2.96 -3.02
N SER A 62 -8.13 3.02 -4.29
CA SER A 62 -6.94 3.79 -4.71
C SER A 62 -7.10 5.27 -4.35
N GLY A 63 -6.05 5.88 -3.78
CA GLY A 63 -6.03 7.28 -3.34
C GLY A 63 -6.50 7.52 -1.91
N GLU A 64 -7.07 6.52 -1.23
CA GLU A 64 -7.49 6.67 0.15
C GLU A 64 -6.30 6.68 1.12
N GLN A 65 -6.51 7.29 2.28
CA GLN A 65 -5.48 7.56 3.27
C GLN A 65 -5.78 6.81 4.56
N ILE A 66 -4.72 6.36 5.24
CA ILE A 66 -4.78 5.76 6.57
C ILE A 66 -3.86 6.54 7.49
N LYS A 67 -4.35 6.82 8.70
CA LYS A 67 -3.59 7.46 9.76
C LYS A 67 -3.77 6.70 11.06
N THR A 68 -2.65 6.45 11.76
CA THR A 68 -2.62 5.80 13.07
C THR A 68 -2.21 6.77 14.15
N GLY A 69 -2.84 6.68 15.31
CA GLY A 69 -2.49 7.42 16.52
C GLY A 69 -1.32 6.79 17.28
N SER A 70 -1.11 7.26 18.52
CA SER A 70 -0.10 6.69 19.43
C SER A 70 -0.47 5.27 19.84
N LYS A 71 0.52 4.37 19.90
CA LYS A 71 0.34 2.95 20.26
C LYS A 71 -0.69 2.22 19.40
N SER A 72 -0.94 2.71 18.17
CA SER A 72 -1.95 2.19 17.25
C SER A 72 -1.32 1.37 16.13
N LEU A 73 -2.13 0.50 15.53
CA LEU A 73 -1.74 -0.35 14.42
C LEU A 73 -2.91 -0.56 13.47
N ALA A 74 -2.67 -0.44 12.17
CA ALA A 74 -3.57 -0.97 11.16
C ALA A 74 -2.87 -2.07 10.35
N LEU A 75 -3.52 -3.21 10.18
CA LEU A 75 -3.12 -4.23 9.21
C LEU A 75 -3.91 -4.02 7.94
N VAL A 76 -3.23 -3.80 6.84
CA VAL A 76 -3.82 -3.58 5.52
C VAL A 76 -3.40 -4.72 4.61
N LEU A 77 -4.38 -5.43 4.07
CA LEU A 77 -4.18 -6.53 3.15
C LEU A 77 -4.66 -6.12 1.77
N PHE A 78 -3.81 -6.24 0.75
CA PHE A 78 -4.23 -6.05 -0.62
C PHE A 78 -5.20 -7.15 -1.06
N SER A 79 -6.21 -6.80 -1.84
CA SER A 79 -7.32 -7.70 -2.21
C SER A 79 -6.90 -8.85 -3.13
N ASP A 80 -5.72 -8.76 -3.76
CA ASP A 80 -5.09 -9.86 -4.49
C ASP A 80 -4.29 -10.83 -3.59
N GLY A 81 -4.24 -10.57 -2.27
CA GLY A 81 -3.55 -11.42 -1.30
C GLY A 81 -2.02 -11.36 -1.33
N THR A 82 -1.43 -10.50 -2.15
CA THR A 82 0.02 -10.51 -2.40
C THR A 82 0.84 -9.64 -1.46
N GLY A 83 0.19 -8.74 -0.70
CA GLY A 83 0.89 -7.82 0.20
C GLY A 83 0.13 -7.52 1.47
N LEU A 84 0.82 -7.64 2.60
CA LEU A 84 0.35 -7.24 3.93
C LEU A 84 1.20 -6.08 4.43
N LEU A 85 0.54 -4.96 4.74
CA LEU A 85 1.16 -3.80 5.36
C LEU A 85 0.77 -3.69 6.82
N ARG A 86 1.74 -3.33 7.66
CA ARG A 86 1.56 -3.04 9.08
C ARG A 86 1.86 -1.56 9.31
N VAL A 87 0.82 -0.75 9.32
CA VAL A 87 0.89 0.69 9.55
C VAL A 87 1.01 0.90 11.06
N ARG A 88 2.23 1.18 11.53
CA ARG A 88 2.54 1.34 12.96
C ARG A 88 2.09 2.70 13.46
N GLU A 89 2.25 2.91 14.76
CA GLU A 89 1.86 4.14 15.44
C GLU A 89 2.40 5.43 14.79
N ASN A 90 1.62 6.52 14.86
CA ASN A 90 1.97 7.85 14.39
C ASN A 90 2.34 7.92 12.90
N SER A 91 1.77 7.03 12.10
CA SER A 91 2.03 6.92 10.67
C SER A 91 0.88 7.51 9.84
N THR A 92 1.22 8.00 8.66
CA THR A 92 0.26 8.41 7.62
C THR A 92 0.73 7.84 6.29
N MET A 93 -0.15 7.13 5.62
CA MET A 93 0.10 6.59 4.28
C MET A 93 -1.12 6.75 3.37
N TYR A 94 -0.84 6.80 2.07
CA TYR A 94 -1.83 6.79 0.99
C TYR A 94 -1.69 5.48 0.24
N ILE A 95 -2.80 4.83 -0.02
CA ILE A 95 -2.81 3.58 -0.75
C ILE A 95 -3.18 3.86 -2.21
N TYR A 96 -2.30 3.49 -3.13
CA TYR A 96 -2.57 3.57 -4.55
C TYR A 96 -2.44 2.19 -5.18
N GLY A 97 -3.29 1.92 -6.15
CA GLY A 97 -3.21 0.71 -6.94
C GLY A 97 -4.15 0.76 -8.13
N LYS A 98 -3.74 0.09 -9.19
CA LYS A 98 -4.58 -0.15 -10.35
C LYS A 98 -4.75 -1.65 -10.51
N LYS A 99 -6.01 -2.10 -10.49
CA LYS A 99 -6.32 -3.50 -10.74
C LYS A 99 -6.14 -3.79 -12.23
N ILE A 100 -5.39 -4.83 -12.53
CA ILE A 100 -5.16 -5.34 -13.88
C ILE A 100 -5.48 -6.84 -13.82
N ASP A 101 -6.63 -7.23 -14.35
CA ASP A 101 -7.16 -8.59 -14.27
C ASP A 101 -7.29 -9.08 -12.81
N LYS A 102 -6.52 -10.09 -12.43
CA LYS A 102 -6.49 -10.68 -11.08
C LYS A 102 -5.44 -10.06 -10.16
N THR A 103 -4.65 -9.14 -10.65
CA THR A 103 -3.49 -8.56 -9.96
C THR A 103 -3.68 -7.06 -9.72
N ILE A 104 -2.88 -6.49 -8.84
CA ILE A 104 -2.92 -5.06 -8.52
C ILE A 104 -1.51 -4.50 -8.67
N ASN A 105 -1.34 -3.55 -9.58
CA ASN A 105 -0.13 -2.73 -9.61
C ASN A 105 -0.20 -1.74 -8.46
N LYS A 106 0.71 -1.85 -7.50
CA LYS A 106 0.66 -1.18 -6.20
C LYS A 106 1.70 -0.08 -6.10
N ASN A 107 1.27 1.08 -5.62
CA ASN A 107 2.16 2.17 -5.24
C ASN A 107 1.63 2.81 -3.95
N THR A 108 2.27 2.57 -2.82
CA THR A 108 1.88 3.13 -1.54
C THR A 108 2.77 4.33 -1.23
N PHE A 109 2.18 5.50 -0.98
CA PHE A 109 2.93 6.68 -0.54
C PHE A 109 2.93 6.74 0.99
N ILE A 110 4.12 6.80 1.58
CA ILE A 110 4.32 6.95 3.02
C ILE A 110 4.72 8.40 3.29
N GLU A 111 3.83 9.16 3.91
CA GLU A 111 4.09 10.54 4.29
C GLU A 111 5.02 10.62 5.50
N LYS A 112 4.74 9.80 6.52
CA LYS A 112 5.53 9.70 7.76
C LYS A 112 5.24 8.42 8.51
N GLY A 113 6.17 8.05 9.40
CA GLY A 113 6.02 6.92 10.32
C GLY A 113 6.65 5.64 9.80
N LEU A 114 6.28 4.51 10.38
CA LEU A 114 6.88 3.21 10.13
C LEU A 114 5.83 2.24 9.57
N ILE A 115 6.13 1.70 8.39
CA ILE A 115 5.30 0.71 7.70
C ILE A 115 6.12 -0.57 7.53
N GLY A 116 5.73 -1.62 8.27
CA GLY A 116 6.23 -2.97 8.02
C GLY A 116 5.51 -3.56 6.81
N PHE A 117 6.21 -4.34 6.03
CA PHE A 117 5.63 -5.00 4.86
C PHE A 117 6.09 -6.45 4.75
N ASP A 118 5.19 -7.26 4.21
CA ASP A 118 5.43 -8.62 3.80
C ASP A 118 4.74 -8.82 2.45
N VAL A 119 5.56 -8.97 1.40
CA VAL A 119 5.11 -9.01 0.02
C VAL A 119 5.54 -10.33 -0.59
N ASN A 120 4.57 -11.10 -1.07
CA ASN A 120 4.81 -12.35 -1.78
C ASN A 120 5.48 -12.08 -3.12
N LYS A 121 6.27 -13.04 -3.58
CA LYS A 121 6.89 -12.96 -4.90
C LYS A 121 5.80 -12.96 -5.97
N GLN A 122 5.82 -11.96 -6.83
CA GLN A 122 4.92 -11.81 -7.98
C GLN A 122 5.74 -11.97 -9.27
N ASP A 123 5.12 -12.55 -10.30
CA ASP A 123 5.87 -12.86 -11.53
C ASP A 123 6.11 -11.63 -12.42
N ILE A 124 5.19 -10.69 -12.45
CA ILE A 124 5.21 -9.56 -13.41
C ILE A 124 5.16 -8.18 -12.72
N GLU A 125 4.65 -8.08 -11.49
CA GLU A 125 4.31 -6.80 -10.87
C GLU A 125 5.31 -6.37 -9.81
N GLU A 126 5.61 -5.07 -9.79
CA GLU A 126 6.38 -4.43 -8.73
C GLU A 126 5.43 -3.81 -7.72
N PHE A 127 5.70 -4.05 -6.45
CA PHE A 127 5.11 -3.26 -5.39
C PHE A 127 6.03 -2.09 -5.09
N LYS A 128 5.55 -0.86 -5.28
CA LYS A 128 6.32 0.36 -5.02
C LYS A 128 5.89 1.01 -3.72
N PHE A 129 6.87 1.47 -2.96
CA PHE A 129 6.67 2.45 -1.91
C PHE A 129 7.33 3.74 -2.33
N THR A 130 6.57 4.82 -2.26
CA THR A 130 7.07 6.17 -2.50
C THR A 130 7.08 6.93 -1.17
N THR A 131 8.14 7.69 -0.93
CA THR A 131 8.30 8.55 0.24
C THR A 131 8.70 9.95 -0.24
N PRO A 132 8.79 10.96 0.63
CA PRO A 132 9.27 12.27 0.23
C PRO A 132 10.69 12.29 -0.37
N THR A 133 11.53 11.30 -0.04
CA THR A 133 12.95 11.28 -0.45
C THR A 133 13.34 10.09 -1.32
N ALA A 134 12.50 9.07 -1.44
CA ALA A 134 12.86 7.84 -2.15
C ALA A 134 11.66 7.10 -2.77
N VAL A 135 11.97 6.28 -3.76
CA VAL A 135 11.10 5.18 -4.22
C VAL A 135 11.80 3.86 -3.93
N ALA A 136 11.08 2.93 -3.32
CA ALA A 136 11.54 1.56 -3.10
C ALA A 136 10.66 0.59 -3.90
N ALA A 137 11.25 -0.19 -4.79
CA ALA A 137 10.60 -1.25 -5.55
C ALA A 137 10.88 -2.60 -4.89
N ILE A 138 9.81 -3.34 -4.61
CA ILE A 138 9.83 -4.55 -3.79
C ILE A 138 9.25 -5.72 -4.58
N ARG A 139 9.91 -6.86 -4.50
CA ARG A 139 9.43 -8.09 -5.13
C ARG A 139 9.79 -9.31 -4.29
N GLY A 140 8.82 -9.87 -3.59
CA GLY A 140 9.04 -11.04 -2.75
C GLY A 140 9.95 -10.77 -1.56
N THR A 141 9.63 -9.74 -0.78
CA THR A 141 10.47 -9.22 0.30
C THR A 141 9.68 -8.94 1.56
N ALA A 142 10.35 -9.09 2.69
CA ALA A 142 9.86 -8.65 4.00
C ALA A 142 10.83 -7.63 4.61
N GLY A 143 10.28 -6.58 5.20
CA GLY A 143 11.07 -5.49 5.76
C GLY A 143 10.21 -4.39 6.35
N TYR A 144 10.79 -3.20 6.47
CA TYR A 144 10.03 -2.00 6.80
C TYR A 144 10.60 -0.76 6.10
N ILE A 145 9.76 0.24 5.96
CA ILE A 145 10.14 1.59 5.56
C ILE A 145 9.72 2.54 6.68
N GLU A 146 10.63 3.41 7.09
CA GLU A 146 10.37 4.46 8.06
C GLU A 146 10.67 5.82 7.43
N VAL A 147 9.71 6.74 7.57
CA VAL A 147 9.88 8.14 7.17
C VAL A 147 9.93 9.00 8.43
N GLY A 148 11.08 9.61 8.65
CA GLY A 148 11.34 10.47 9.81
C GLY A 148 10.64 11.83 9.72
N LYS A 149 10.65 12.58 10.83
CA LYS A 149 10.07 13.94 10.89
C LYS A 149 10.80 14.92 9.97
N ASP A 150 12.06 14.67 9.65
CA ASP A 150 12.91 15.43 8.73
C ASP A 150 12.76 14.97 7.28
N SER A 151 11.78 14.13 6.99
CA SER A 151 11.54 13.47 5.71
C SER A 151 12.66 12.50 5.27
N SER A 152 13.61 12.16 6.14
CA SER A 152 14.55 11.07 5.85
C SER A 152 13.82 9.75 5.70
N THR A 153 14.32 8.88 4.82
CA THR A 153 13.74 7.56 4.58
C THR A 153 14.75 6.49 4.95
N THR A 154 14.33 5.56 5.82
CA THR A 154 15.07 4.34 6.12
C THR A 154 14.34 3.15 5.51
N VAL A 155 15.04 2.35 4.71
CA VAL A 155 14.53 1.11 4.12
C VAL A 155 15.35 -0.05 4.67
N VAL A 156 14.67 -0.99 5.31
CA VAL A 156 15.30 -2.20 5.89
C VAL A 156 14.78 -3.42 5.16
N CYS A 157 15.70 -4.24 4.68
CA CYS A 157 15.42 -5.51 4.01
C CYS A 157 15.80 -6.67 4.95
N ASN A 158 14.79 -7.37 5.49
CA ASN A 158 15.03 -8.57 6.30
C ASN A 158 15.17 -9.82 5.43
N HIS A 159 14.39 -9.91 4.35
CA HIS A 159 14.41 -11.02 3.40
C HIS A 159 14.23 -10.49 1.98
N GLY A 160 14.98 -11.05 1.02
CA GLY A 160 14.88 -10.72 -0.38
C GLY A 160 15.80 -9.55 -0.80
N LYS A 161 15.32 -8.74 -1.72
CA LYS A 161 16.06 -7.63 -2.34
C LYS A 161 15.11 -6.47 -2.64
N ILE A 162 15.54 -5.24 -2.34
CA ILE A 162 14.80 -4.02 -2.58
C ILE A 162 15.64 -3.10 -3.46
N GLU A 163 15.06 -2.58 -4.52
CA GLU A 163 15.68 -1.53 -5.33
C GLU A 163 15.19 -0.18 -4.83
N VAL A 164 16.11 0.72 -4.49
CA VAL A 164 15.82 2.04 -3.94
C VAL A 164 16.41 3.11 -4.84
N GLU A 165 15.61 4.11 -5.17
CA GLU A 165 16.02 5.30 -5.92
C GLU A 165 15.75 6.56 -5.09
N SER A 166 16.76 7.42 -4.90
CA SER A 166 16.58 8.73 -4.29
C SER A 166 15.82 9.66 -5.25
N LEU A 167 14.81 10.35 -4.73
CA LEU A 167 14.06 11.38 -5.48
C LEU A 167 14.70 12.76 -5.37
N ILE A 168 15.62 12.94 -4.43
CA ILE A 168 16.24 14.21 -4.11
C ILE A 168 17.70 14.24 -4.61
N GLY A 169 18.15 15.38 -5.11
CA GLY A 169 19.51 15.58 -5.58
C GLY A 169 19.85 14.76 -6.83
N LYS A 170 21.01 14.11 -6.83
CA LYS A 170 21.37 13.15 -7.89
C LYS A 170 20.56 11.90 -7.69
N LYS A 171 19.59 11.63 -8.54
CA LYS A 171 18.73 10.42 -8.53
C LYS A 171 19.60 9.15 -8.53
N THR A 172 20.12 8.80 -7.38
CA THR A 172 21.03 7.66 -7.20
C THR A 172 20.21 6.41 -6.92
N LYS A 173 20.55 5.32 -7.61
CA LYS A 173 19.94 4.00 -7.37
C LYS A 173 20.87 3.16 -6.49
N ALA A 174 20.28 2.38 -5.62
CA ALA A 174 21.00 1.44 -4.78
C ALA A 174 20.12 0.22 -4.51
N THR A 175 20.77 -0.89 -4.22
CA THR A 175 20.10 -2.14 -3.84
C THR A 175 20.32 -2.43 -2.38
N VAL A 176 19.25 -2.79 -1.67
CA VAL A 176 19.26 -3.30 -0.30
C VAL A 176 19.01 -4.80 -0.35
N GLU A 177 19.96 -5.57 0.08
CA GLU A 177 19.85 -7.02 0.20
C GLU A 177 19.47 -7.42 1.63
N SER A 178 19.06 -8.67 1.80
CA SER A 178 18.73 -9.25 3.11
C SER A 178 19.80 -8.94 4.15
N GLY A 179 19.38 -8.51 5.35
CA GLY A 179 20.24 -8.15 6.46
C GLY A 179 20.89 -6.75 6.37
N ASN A 180 20.50 -5.95 5.39
CA ASN A 180 21.00 -4.59 5.18
C ASN A 180 19.90 -3.53 5.29
N ALA A 181 20.33 -2.30 5.52
CA ALA A 181 19.51 -1.11 5.53
C ALA A 181 20.11 0.00 4.66
N ILE A 182 19.24 0.85 4.14
CA ILE A 182 19.62 2.12 3.49
C ILE A 182 18.91 3.25 4.21
N ASN A 183 19.66 4.32 4.46
CA ASN A 183 19.11 5.60 4.90
C ASN A 183 19.32 6.65 3.80
N ILE A 184 18.26 7.37 3.46
CA ILE A 184 18.26 8.49 2.53
C ILE A 184 17.87 9.73 3.34
N ASN A 185 18.80 10.65 3.57
CA ASN A 185 18.49 11.87 4.29
C ASN A 185 17.68 12.87 3.44
N SER A 186 17.22 13.96 4.06
CA SER A 186 16.43 15.02 3.41
C SER A 186 17.15 15.73 2.25
N LYS A 187 18.49 15.55 2.12
CA LYS A 187 19.30 16.08 1.00
C LYS A 187 19.55 15.03 -0.10
N GLY A 188 18.99 13.83 0.02
CA GLY A 188 19.14 12.74 -0.94
C GLY A 188 20.44 11.94 -0.82
N LYS A 189 21.25 12.15 0.24
CA LYS A 189 22.45 11.35 0.48
C LYS A 189 22.07 9.96 0.94
N ILE A 190 22.56 8.94 0.24
CA ILE A 190 22.35 7.53 0.56
C ILE A 190 23.49 7.03 1.44
N VAL A 191 23.13 6.36 2.53
CA VAL A 191 24.05 5.60 3.38
C VAL A 191 23.52 4.17 3.49
N LYS A 192 24.33 3.19 3.10
CA LYS A 192 24.00 1.76 3.17
C LYS A 192 24.88 1.09 4.22
N GLY A 193 24.30 0.17 4.99
CA GLY A 193 25.02 -0.62 5.98
C GLY A 193 24.24 -1.89 6.39
N ALA A 194 24.89 -2.70 7.22
CA ALA A 194 24.20 -3.82 7.88
C ALA A 194 23.14 -3.29 8.84
N ILE A 195 22.08 -4.08 9.06
CA ILE A 195 21.03 -3.76 10.02
C ILE A 195 21.62 -3.65 11.44
N SER A 196 21.47 -2.48 12.05
CA SER A 196 21.85 -2.24 13.45
C SER A 196 20.92 -2.98 14.41
N ALA A 197 21.33 -3.09 15.69
CA ALA A 197 20.48 -3.66 16.73
C ALA A 197 19.14 -2.89 16.88
N ILE A 198 19.15 -1.57 16.73
CA ILE A 198 17.95 -0.72 16.78
C ILE A 198 17.02 -1.04 15.61
N GLU A 199 17.55 -1.13 14.39
CA GLU A 199 16.76 -1.46 13.20
C GLU A 199 16.18 -2.87 13.27
N LYS A 200 16.94 -3.83 13.84
CA LYS A 200 16.45 -5.19 14.09
C LYS A 200 15.32 -5.20 15.11
N ALA A 201 15.42 -4.42 16.18
CA ALA A 201 14.33 -4.27 17.14
C ALA A 201 13.08 -3.63 16.52
N LYS A 202 13.25 -2.57 15.71
CA LYS A 202 12.16 -1.96 14.94
C LYS A 202 11.53 -2.94 13.95
N PHE A 203 12.35 -3.74 13.25
CA PHE A 203 11.84 -4.78 12.35
C PHE A 203 10.97 -5.78 13.12
N ASN A 204 11.46 -6.32 14.23
CA ASN A 204 10.68 -7.24 15.08
C ASN A 204 9.35 -6.60 15.51
N LYS A 205 9.37 -5.32 15.92
CA LYS A 205 8.15 -4.57 16.25
C LYS A 205 7.25 -4.37 15.05
N SER A 206 7.80 -4.10 13.87
CA SER A 206 7.02 -3.76 12.67
C SER A 206 6.39 -4.97 11.99
N THR A 207 7.00 -6.15 12.06
CA THR A 207 6.59 -7.34 11.32
C THR A 207 5.89 -8.38 12.17
N LYS A 208 6.12 -8.41 13.48
CA LYS A 208 5.36 -9.27 14.38
C LYS A 208 4.01 -8.61 14.68
N SER A 209 2.95 -9.15 14.12
CA SER A 209 1.67 -9.16 14.82
C SER A 209 1.92 -10.13 15.98
N GLU A 210 2.10 -9.65 17.20
CA GLU A 210 2.23 -10.54 18.35
C GLU A 210 0.90 -11.25 18.57
N VAL A 211 0.77 -12.41 17.93
CA VAL A 211 -0.32 -13.34 18.19
C VAL A 211 0.17 -14.18 19.35
N LYS A 212 -0.37 -13.98 20.51
CA LYS A 212 -0.21 -14.95 21.60
C LYS A 212 -1.22 -16.07 21.36
N LYS A 213 -0.76 -17.30 21.47
CA LYS A 213 -1.59 -18.49 21.39
C LYS A 213 -1.76 -19.02 22.81
N ILE A 214 -3.00 -19.15 23.27
CA ILE A 214 -3.34 -19.88 24.47
C ILE A 214 -3.94 -21.21 24.04
N LYS A 215 -3.37 -22.30 24.58
CA LYS A 215 -3.98 -23.62 24.47
C LYS A 215 -4.83 -23.86 25.72
N ILE A 216 -6.10 -24.07 25.52
CA ILE A 216 -7.04 -24.42 26.57
C ILE A 216 -7.35 -25.91 26.37
N GLU A 217 -6.96 -26.72 27.35
CA GLU A 217 -7.35 -28.13 27.40
C GLU A 217 -8.79 -28.24 27.92
N THR A 218 -9.66 -28.86 27.18
CA THR A 218 -11.05 -29.14 27.55
C THR A 218 -11.27 -30.64 27.52
N GLU A 219 -12.36 -31.10 28.11
CA GLU A 219 -12.75 -32.54 28.04
C GLU A 219 -12.97 -33.02 26.60
N GLU A 220 -13.27 -32.14 25.68
CA GLU A 220 -13.52 -32.43 24.26
C GLU A 220 -12.26 -32.30 23.37
N GLY A 221 -11.13 -31.80 23.92
CA GLY A 221 -9.89 -31.61 23.19
C GLY A 221 -9.19 -30.26 23.48
N ILE A 222 -8.20 -29.93 22.67
CA ILE A 222 -7.43 -28.70 22.82
C ILE A 222 -8.02 -27.62 21.93
N ILE A 223 -8.43 -26.50 22.52
CA ILE A 223 -8.84 -25.28 21.82
C ILE A 223 -7.62 -24.35 21.77
N GLU A 224 -7.19 -23.97 20.57
CA GLU A 224 -6.12 -22.99 20.39
C GLU A 224 -6.74 -21.62 20.12
N LEU A 225 -6.64 -20.68 21.09
CA LEU A 225 -7.08 -19.30 20.94
C LEU A 225 -5.91 -18.43 20.56
N GLU A 226 -6.04 -17.75 19.43
CA GLU A 226 -5.09 -16.71 19.02
C GLU A 226 -5.63 -15.34 19.45
N PHE A 227 -4.86 -14.62 20.24
CA PHE A 227 -5.20 -13.26 20.65
C PHE A 227 -4.00 -12.34 20.54
N TYR A 228 -4.30 -11.06 20.40
CA TYR A 228 -3.28 -10.04 20.37
C TYR A 228 -3.28 -9.34 21.73
N PRO A 229 -2.20 -9.45 22.50
CA PRO A 229 -2.14 -8.78 23.78
C PRO A 229 -2.23 -7.27 23.59
N GLU A 230 -2.96 -6.61 24.49
CA GLU A 230 -2.85 -5.16 24.61
C GLU A 230 -1.43 -4.84 25.09
N GLU A 231 -0.70 -4.03 24.33
CA GLU A 231 0.57 -3.46 24.79
C GLU A 231 0.22 -2.39 25.83
N ASN A 232 0.52 -2.67 27.13
CA ASN A 232 0.43 -1.68 28.21
C ASN A 232 1.49 -0.59 28.06
#